data_42168e7cf9f873766f75478cba611e4f
#
_entry.id   42168e7cf9f873766f75478cba611e4f
#
_cell.length_a   1.000
_cell.length_b   1.000
_cell.length_c   1.000
_cell.angle_alpha   90.00
_cell.angle_beta   90.00
_cell.angle_gamma   90.00
#
_symmetry.space_group_name_H-M   'P 1'
#
loop_
_entity.id
_entity.type
_entity.pdbx_description
1 polymer ?
#
loop_
_entity_poly.entity_id
_entity_poly.type
_entity_poly.pdbx_seq_one_letter_code
_entity_poly.pdbx_strand_id
1 'polypeptide(L)'
;MLTVMRIDRWDPRRDGPVTEAALRHKVESCGYEVSTFAWPAGTVVPAQAQDRERVDAVLTGIVKVTLDGESAILTAGDMVYVPRGAVRRVEVVGAATAHCLDAIYSH
;
A
#
# COMPACT_ATOMS: atom_id res chain seq x y z
N MET A 1 -1.25 -10.14 20.30
CA MET A 1 -1.57 -8.70 20.17
C MET A 1 -2.13 -8.44 18.77
N LEU A 2 -3.23 -7.71 18.70
CA LEU A 2 -3.81 -7.38 17.41
C LEU A 2 -3.08 -6.21 16.77
N THR A 3 -2.76 -6.35 15.48
CA THR A 3 -2.20 -5.25 14.70
C THR A 3 -3.31 -4.24 14.40
N VAL A 4 -3.11 -3.00 14.77
CA VAL A 4 -4.02 -1.92 14.39
C VAL A 4 -3.63 -1.49 12.97
N MET A 5 -4.55 -1.67 12.01
CA MET A 5 -4.29 -1.27 10.65
C MET A 5 -4.35 0.25 10.53
N ARG A 6 -3.27 0.83 10.05
CA ARG A 6 -3.14 2.26 9.92
C ARG A 6 -3.16 2.63 8.44
N ILE A 7 -4.22 3.33 8.02
CA ILE A 7 -4.43 3.71 6.64
C ILE A 7 -4.48 5.23 6.55
N ASP A 8 -3.76 5.77 5.57
CA ASP A 8 -3.84 7.19 5.22
C ASP A 8 -4.57 7.29 3.88
N ARG A 9 -5.75 7.93 3.90
CA ARG A 9 -6.55 8.14 2.72
C ARG A 9 -6.12 9.41 2.02
N TRP A 10 -6.14 9.38 0.69
CA TRP A 10 -5.82 10.56 -0.10
C TRP A 10 -6.95 11.59 0.02
N ASP A 11 -6.59 12.85 0.29
CA ASP A 11 -7.55 13.94 0.32
C ASP A 11 -7.18 14.93 -0.80
N PRO A 12 -7.99 14.99 -1.89
CA PRO A 12 -7.68 15.88 -3.02
C PRO A 12 -7.62 17.36 -2.63
N ARG A 13 -8.31 17.76 -1.57
CA ARG A 13 -8.28 19.15 -1.10
C ARG A 13 -6.94 19.50 -0.47
N ARG A 14 -6.32 18.55 0.23
CA ARG A 14 -5.02 18.74 0.88
C ARG A 14 -3.88 18.34 -0.04
N ASP A 15 -4.03 17.21 -0.74
CA ASP A 15 -2.95 16.55 -1.45
C ASP A 15 -2.94 16.84 -2.96
N GLY A 16 -4.02 17.45 -3.49
CA GLY A 16 -4.16 17.70 -4.92
C GLY A 16 -4.54 16.45 -5.72
N PRO A 17 -4.38 16.46 -7.04
CA PRO A 17 -4.67 15.29 -7.87
C PRO A 17 -3.72 14.14 -7.55
N VAL A 18 -4.23 12.90 -7.66
CA VAL A 18 -3.40 11.72 -7.47
C VAL A 18 -2.53 11.52 -8.71
N THR A 19 -1.22 11.67 -8.54
CA THR A 19 -0.23 11.38 -9.58
C THR A 19 0.86 10.52 -8.98
N GLU A 20 1.63 9.82 -9.82
CA GLU A 20 2.75 9.02 -9.34
C GLU A 20 3.74 9.89 -8.57
N ALA A 21 4.08 11.07 -9.11
CA ALA A 21 5.04 11.98 -8.47
C ALA A 21 4.53 12.45 -7.09
N ALA A 22 3.25 12.81 -7.00
CA ALA A 22 2.69 13.29 -5.74
C ALA A 22 2.61 12.18 -4.69
N LEU A 23 2.17 10.99 -5.10
CA LEU A 23 2.09 9.86 -4.19
C LEU A 23 3.47 9.41 -3.73
N ARG A 24 4.43 9.32 -4.65
CA ARG A 24 5.82 9.01 -4.34
C ARG A 24 6.40 10.02 -3.35
N HIS A 25 6.18 11.29 -3.58
CA HIS A 25 6.68 12.34 -2.68
C HIS A 25 6.10 12.17 -1.28
N LYS A 26 4.80 11.89 -1.18
CA LYS A 26 4.14 11.70 0.10
C LYS A 26 4.75 10.52 0.87
N VAL A 27 5.03 9.40 0.19
CA VAL A 27 5.62 8.21 0.81
C VAL A 27 7.09 8.49 1.17
N GLU A 28 7.86 9.07 0.26
CA GLU A 28 9.28 9.35 0.48
C GLU A 28 9.50 10.34 1.63
N SER A 29 8.59 11.31 1.79
CA SER A 29 8.71 12.29 2.87
C SER A 29 8.58 11.68 4.26
N CYS A 30 8.08 10.45 4.34
CA CYS A 30 8.00 9.70 5.60
C CYS A 30 9.25 8.84 5.86
N GLY A 31 10.28 8.93 5.02
CA GLY A 31 11.54 8.19 5.20
C GLY A 31 11.59 6.83 4.55
N TYR A 32 10.70 6.56 3.59
CA TYR A 32 10.63 5.27 2.90
C TYR A 32 11.31 5.33 1.54
N GLU A 33 11.95 4.23 1.16
CA GLU A 33 12.52 4.04 -0.15
C GLU A 33 11.49 3.32 -1.03
N VAL A 34 11.10 3.95 -2.14
CA VAL A 34 9.94 3.56 -2.94
C VAL A 34 10.35 2.74 -4.17
N SER A 35 9.63 1.65 -4.39
CA SER A 35 9.64 0.87 -5.64
C SER A 35 8.24 0.84 -6.23
N THR A 36 8.16 0.69 -7.56
CA THR A 36 6.87 0.63 -8.25
C THR A 36 6.58 -0.79 -8.72
N PHE A 37 5.31 -1.16 -8.67
CA PHE A 37 4.84 -2.47 -9.11
C PHE A 37 3.57 -2.35 -9.92
N ALA A 38 3.42 -3.22 -10.92
CA ALA A 38 2.19 -3.39 -11.65
C ALA A 38 1.71 -4.82 -11.44
N TRP A 39 0.61 -4.98 -10.74
CA TRP A 39 0.03 -6.29 -10.47
C TRP A 39 -1.20 -6.50 -11.35
N PRO A 40 -1.19 -7.50 -12.26
CA PRO A 40 -2.35 -7.80 -13.09
C PRO A 40 -3.60 -8.12 -12.27
N ALA A 41 -4.76 -7.99 -12.89
CA ALA A 41 -6.01 -8.39 -12.27
C ALA A 41 -5.92 -9.84 -11.77
N GLY A 42 -6.45 -10.09 -10.58
CA GLY A 42 -6.44 -11.41 -9.98
C GLY A 42 -5.14 -11.81 -9.27
N THR A 43 -4.11 -10.95 -9.29
CA THR A 43 -2.86 -11.24 -8.56
C THR A 43 -3.14 -11.38 -7.08
N VAL A 44 -2.54 -12.42 -6.48
CA VAL A 44 -2.54 -12.61 -5.03
C VAL A 44 -1.09 -12.70 -4.57
N VAL A 45 -0.70 -11.81 -3.69
CA VAL A 45 0.58 -11.91 -2.97
C VAL A 45 0.28 -12.67 -1.69
N PRO A 46 0.83 -13.89 -1.53
CA PRO A 46 0.47 -14.76 -0.40
C PRO A 46 0.82 -14.13 0.95
N ALA A 47 0.11 -14.57 1.97
CA ALA A 47 0.36 -14.14 3.33
C ALA A 47 1.79 -14.47 3.75
N GLN A 48 2.51 -13.46 4.24
CA GLN A 48 3.90 -13.58 4.65
C GLN A 48 4.21 -12.57 5.74
N ALA A 49 4.89 -13.03 6.78
CA ALA A 49 5.37 -12.14 7.83
C ALA A 49 6.44 -11.21 7.25
N GLN A 50 6.32 -9.92 7.53
CA GLN A 50 7.23 -8.91 7.00
C GLN A 50 8.44 -8.76 7.91
N ASP A 51 9.63 -8.78 7.32
CA ASP A 51 10.88 -8.62 8.07
C ASP A 51 11.30 -7.15 8.19
N ARG A 52 10.59 -6.25 7.52
CA ARG A 52 10.86 -4.82 7.54
C ARG A 52 9.56 -4.03 7.60
N GLU A 53 9.64 -2.85 8.20
CA GLU A 53 8.54 -1.88 8.14
C GLU A 53 8.38 -1.38 6.70
N ARG A 54 7.14 -1.31 6.23
CA ARG A 54 6.87 -0.87 4.86
C ARG A 54 5.55 -0.11 4.74
N VAL A 55 5.38 0.50 3.59
CA VAL A 55 4.13 1.15 3.18
C VAL A 55 3.73 0.59 1.83
N ASP A 56 2.47 0.19 1.69
CA ASP A 56 1.87 -0.12 0.40
C ASP A 56 0.92 1.00 0.03
N ALA A 57 1.05 1.54 -1.18
CA ALA A 57 0.22 2.63 -1.67
C ALA A 57 -0.29 2.29 -3.07
N VAL A 58 -1.53 2.72 -3.37
CA VAL A 58 -2.16 2.45 -4.65
C VAL A 58 -2.18 3.72 -5.49
N LEU A 59 -1.63 3.65 -6.71
CA LEU A 59 -1.72 4.73 -7.67
C LEU A 59 -3.00 4.61 -8.51
N THR A 60 -3.22 3.43 -9.09
CA THR A 60 -4.44 3.12 -9.84
C THR A 60 -4.84 1.68 -9.57
N GLY A 61 -6.13 1.39 -9.71
CA GLY A 61 -6.66 0.06 -9.43
C GLY A 61 -7.22 -0.06 -8.03
N ILE A 62 -7.55 -1.28 -7.63
CA ILE A 62 -8.16 -1.58 -6.34
C ILE A 62 -7.46 -2.79 -5.75
N VAL A 63 -6.98 -2.68 -4.53
CA VAL A 63 -6.35 -3.80 -3.85
C VAL A 63 -6.98 -4.03 -2.48
N LYS A 64 -7.01 -5.29 -2.08
CA LYS A 64 -7.39 -5.69 -0.73
C LYS A 64 -6.12 -6.09 0.01
N VAL A 65 -5.83 -5.41 1.08
CA VAL A 65 -4.69 -5.72 1.96
C VAL A 65 -5.22 -6.36 3.22
N THR A 66 -4.60 -7.47 3.61
CA THR A 66 -4.93 -8.15 4.87
C THR A 66 -3.67 -8.15 5.73
N LEU A 67 -3.80 -7.61 6.95
CA LEU A 67 -2.73 -7.59 7.96
C LEU A 67 -3.23 -8.34 9.19
N ASP A 68 -2.55 -9.41 9.55
CA ASP A 68 -2.88 -10.22 10.73
C ASP A 68 -4.37 -10.57 10.80
N GLY A 69 -4.96 -10.90 9.64
CA GLY A 69 -6.36 -11.30 9.53
C GLY A 69 -7.36 -10.16 9.34
N GLU A 70 -6.95 -8.91 9.47
CA GLU A 70 -7.81 -7.75 9.18
C GLU A 70 -7.60 -7.26 7.76
N SER A 71 -8.69 -6.95 7.07
CA SER A 71 -8.64 -6.55 5.66
C SER A 71 -9.16 -5.14 5.46
N ALA A 72 -8.60 -4.46 4.45
CA ALA A 72 -9.09 -3.18 3.99
C ALA A 72 -8.94 -3.09 2.48
N ILE A 73 -9.80 -2.30 1.86
CA ILE A 73 -9.72 -2.00 0.43
C ILE A 73 -9.01 -0.66 0.25
N LEU A 74 -8.00 -0.65 -0.62
CA LEU A 74 -7.28 0.57 -0.98
C LEU A 74 -7.56 0.92 -2.43
N THR A 75 -7.78 2.20 -2.68
CA THR A 75 -7.96 2.76 -4.02
C THR A 75 -6.96 3.89 -4.25
N ALA A 76 -7.06 4.57 -5.39
CA ALA A 76 -6.09 5.57 -5.82
C ALA A 76 -5.73 6.58 -4.72
N GLY A 77 -4.47 6.67 -4.39
CA GLY A 77 -3.92 7.58 -3.38
C GLY A 77 -3.86 7.04 -1.96
N ASP A 78 -4.56 5.93 -1.69
CA ASP A 78 -4.57 5.35 -0.34
C ASP A 78 -3.27 4.60 -0.06
N MET A 79 -2.83 4.65 1.19
CA MET A 79 -1.68 3.87 1.62
C MET A 79 -1.91 3.26 3.00
N VAL A 80 -1.27 2.12 3.23
CA VAL A 80 -1.33 1.39 4.49
C VAL A 80 0.07 1.20 5.04
N TYR A 81 0.22 1.40 6.35
CA TYR A 81 1.47 1.16 7.06
C TYR A 81 1.51 -0.29 7.51
N VAL A 82 2.59 -0.99 7.14
CA VAL A 82 2.77 -2.40 7.46
C VAL A 82 3.90 -2.52 8.47
N PRO A 83 3.58 -2.79 9.74
CA PRO A 83 4.61 -2.94 10.77
C PRO A 83 5.49 -4.15 10.51
N ARG A 84 6.72 -4.08 10.98
CA ARG A 84 7.61 -5.23 11.01
C ARG A 84 6.95 -6.36 11.79
N GLY A 85 6.95 -7.56 11.22
CA GLY A 85 6.37 -8.75 11.84
C GLY A 85 4.91 -8.99 11.48
N ALA A 86 4.21 -8.00 10.91
CA ALA A 86 2.82 -8.21 10.48
C ALA A 86 2.75 -9.21 9.34
N VAL A 87 1.75 -10.08 9.37
CA VAL A 87 1.49 -11.03 8.29
C VAL A 87 0.63 -10.33 7.24
N ARG A 88 1.23 -10.07 6.07
CA ARG A 88 0.59 -9.30 4.99
C ARG A 88 0.20 -10.21 3.83
N ARG A 89 -1.03 -10.04 3.36
CA ARG A 89 -1.53 -10.62 2.13
C ARG A 89 -2.11 -9.49 1.28
N VAL A 90 -1.85 -9.51 -0.03
CA VAL A 90 -2.39 -8.51 -0.96
C VAL A 90 -3.11 -9.22 -2.07
N GLU A 91 -4.28 -8.71 -2.45
CA GLU A 91 -5.06 -9.25 -3.55
C GLU A 91 -5.54 -8.10 -4.42
N VAL A 92 -5.29 -8.20 -5.74
CA VAL A 92 -5.84 -7.24 -6.70
C VAL A 92 -7.29 -7.63 -6.94
N VAL A 93 -8.22 -6.73 -6.59
CA VAL A 93 -9.65 -6.93 -6.80
C VAL A 93 -10.11 -6.08 -7.97
N GLY A 94 -11.16 -6.53 -8.67
CA GLY A 94 -11.62 -5.85 -9.87
C GLY A 94 -10.91 -6.37 -11.11
N ALA A 95 -11.20 -5.76 -12.26
CA ALA A 95 -10.79 -6.25 -13.57
C ALA A 95 -9.57 -5.55 -14.17
N ALA A 96 -8.99 -4.59 -13.45
CA ALA A 96 -7.88 -3.79 -13.96
C ALA A 96 -6.57 -4.13 -13.24
N THR A 97 -5.45 -3.93 -13.94
CA THR A 97 -4.11 -3.96 -13.31
C THR A 97 -4.02 -2.88 -12.24
N ALA A 98 -3.47 -3.23 -11.08
CA ALA A 98 -3.19 -2.27 -10.03
C ALA A 98 -1.75 -1.78 -10.15
N HIS A 99 -1.57 -0.45 -10.24
CA HIS A 99 -0.26 0.17 -10.20
C HIS A 99 -0.04 0.69 -8.78
N CYS A 100 1.00 0.19 -8.14
CA CYS A 100 1.24 0.41 -6.72
C CYS A 100 2.66 0.89 -6.45
N LEU A 101 2.82 1.56 -5.33
CA LEU A 101 4.12 1.84 -4.73
C LEU A 101 4.29 0.93 -3.52
N ASP A 102 5.42 0.26 -3.42
CA ASP A 102 5.80 -0.51 -2.25
C ASP A 102 7.07 0.11 -1.71
N ALA A 103 7.06 0.49 -0.46
CA ALA A 103 8.16 1.24 0.12
C ALA A 103 8.65 0.58 1.40
N ILE A 104 9.97 0.58 1.58
CA ILE A 104 10.63 0.00 2.73
C ILE A 104 11.26 1.13 3.53
N TYR A 105 11.08 1.11 4.86
CA TYR A 105 11.70 2.08 5.72
C TYR A 105 13.22 1.87 5.70
N SER A 106 13.95 2.91 5.30
CA SER A 106 15.40 2.83 5.19
C SER A 106 16.06 3.79 6.17
N HIS A 107 16.79 3.22 7.12
CA HIS A 107 17.65 4.01 8.00
C HIS A 107 18.67 3.11 8.66
#